data_0a0da8a249df53f97f7fed538e05970a
#
_entry.id   0a0da8a249df53f97f7fed538e05970a
#
_cell.length_a   1.000
_cell.length_b   1.000
_cell.length_c   1.000
_cell.angle_alpha   90.00
_cell.angle_beta   90.00
_cell.angle_gamma   90.00
#
_symmetry.space_group_name_H-M   'P 1'
#
loop_
_entity.id
_entity.type
_entity.pdbx_description
1 polymer ?
#
loop_
_entity_poly.entity_id
_entity_poly.type
_entity_poly.pdbx_seq_one_letter_code
_entity_poly.pdbx_strand_id
1 'polypeptide(L)'
;ANGAFTVKPGLGRVPAWNPSQNSERGILAQSMSVQGLLTRDPSDLDLAMPILSKNDPVDPFHVPLPYDMGSRNSKCKVALARETPGFETHPEIYKGLELAADALRDAGHEVVEVDPPLILETAMAGYRALMGEVIELLGPDIRKFGSSEINRIFDEYFKQFKPYTGTDLLKILAKRSYYAREWSIFLTKY
;
A
#
# COMPACT_ATOMS: atom_id res chain seq x y z
N ALA A 1 -13.03 5.15 -2.18
CA ALA A 1 -13.92 5.40 -3.31
C ALA A 1 -15.22 4.58 -3.25
N ASN A 2 -15.22 3.43 -2.54
CA ASN A 2 -16.39 2.53 -2.50
C ASN A 2 -17.26 2.69 -1.24
N GLY A 3 -16.95 3.64 -0.36
CA GLY A 3 -17.68 3.83 0.90
C GLY A 3 -17.56 2.64 1.86
N ALA A 4 -16.47 1.89 1.80
CA ALA A 4 -16.22 0.73 2.63
C ALA A 4 -15.05 1.02 3.60
N PHE A 5 -15.07 0.36 4.75
CA PHE A 5 -13.94 0.34 5.67
C PHE A 5 -12.92 -0.70 5.20
N THR A 6 -11.66 -0.41 5.38
CA THR A 6 -10.60 -1.31 4.94
C THR A 6 -9.38 -1.24 5.84
N VAL A 7 -8.62 -2.32 5.88
CA VAL A 7 -7.29 -2.36 6.46
C VAL A 7 -6.29 -2.87 5.42
N LYS A 8 -5.17 -2.17 5.30
CA LYS A 8 -3.99 -2.65 4.60
C LYS A 8 -2.98 -3.10 5.65
N PRO A 9 -2.90 -4.40 5.96
CA PRO A 9 -2.00 -4.89 7.00
C PRO A 9 -0.54 -4.76 6.56
N GLY A 10 0.38 -4.93 7.50
CA GLY A 10 1.80 -5.06 7.18
C GLY A 10 2.08 -6.27 6.30
N LEU A 11 3.19 -6.22 5.57
CA LEU A 11 3.64 -7.34 4.74
C LEU A 11 3.81 -8.60 5.59
N GLY A 12 3.31 -9.73 5.08
CA GLY A 12 3.36 -11.01 5.76
C GLY A 12 2.36 -11.19 6.91
N ARG A 13 1.48 -10.22 7.19
CA ARG A 13 0.46 -10.36 8.25
C ARG A 13 -0.72 -11.23 7.85
N VAL A 14 -1.06 -11.24 6.58
CA VAL A 14 -2.07 -12.12 5.99
C VAL A 14 -1.38 -12.92 4.89
N PRO A 15 -1.52 -14.26 4.89
CA PRO A 15 -0.98 -15.08 3.83
C PRO A 15 -1.49 -14.64 2.46
N ALA A 16 -0.62 -14.61 1.48
CA ALA A 16 -0.93 -14.08 0.15
C ALA A 16 -0.81 -15.12 -0.97
N TRP A 17 -0.56 -16.38 -0.61
CA TRP A 17 -0.56 -17.47 -1.57
C TRP A 17 -1.96 -17.72 -2.14
N ASN A 18 -2.03 -17.97 -3.45
CA ASN A 18 -3.29 -18.29 -4.12
C ASN A 18 -3.15 -19.58 -4.94
N PRO A 19 -3.83 -20.66 -4.55
CA PRO A 19 -3.71 -21.97 -5.20
C PRO A 19 -4.24 -22.00 -6.64
N SER A 20 -5.04 -21.02 -7.05
CA SER A 20 -5.56 -20.93 -8.41
C SER A 20 -4.66 -20.17 -9.38
N GLN A 21 -3.51 -19.66 -8.93
CA GLN A 21 -2.52 -19.05 -9.83
C GLN A 21 -1.67 -20.10 -10.51
N ASN A 22 -1.46 -19.92 -11.81
CA ASN A 22 -0.62 -20.82 -12.62
C ASN A 22 0.87 -20.48 -12.53
N SER A 23 1.24 -19.37 -11.90
CA SER A 23 2.62 -18.92 -11.75
C SER A 23 2.78 -18.14 -10.46
N GLU A 24 3.99 -18.08 -9.94
CA GLU A 24 4.32 -17.23 -8.79
C GLU A 24 4.16 -15.75 -9.14
N ARG A 25 3.80 -14.95 -8.12
CA ARG A 25 3.77 -13.50 -8.25
C ARG A 25 5.18 -12.95 -8.46
N GLY A 26 5.30 -11.85 -9.17
CA GLY A 26 6.57 -11.16 -9.30
C GLY A 26 7.13 -10.69 -7.95
N ILE A 27 8.44 -10.46 -7.89
CA ILE A 27 9.15 -10.09 -6.65
C ILE A 27 8.62 -8.78 -6.02
N LEU A 28 8.29 -7.80 -6.85
CA LEU A 28 7.73 -6.54 -6.37
C LEU A 28 6.30 -6.72 -5.86
N ALA A 29 5.49 -7.49 -6.56
CA ALA A 29 4.16 -7.86 -6.07
C ALA A 29 4.24 -8.61 -4.74
N GLN A 30 5.19 -9.54 -4.57
CA GLN A 30 5.41 -10.25 -3.31
C GLN A 30 5.85 -9.31 -2.17
N SER A 31 6.65 -8.28 -2.46
CA SER A 31 7.23 -7.39 -1.45
C SER A 31 6.42 -6.12 -1.16
N MET A 32 5.40 -5.82 -1.96
CA MET A 32 4.61 -4.59 -1.86
C MET A 32 3.11 -4.83 -1.75
N SER A 33 2.59 -5.92 -2.33
CA SER A 33 1.16 -6.23 -2.29
C SER A 33 0.83 -7.02 -1.04
N VAL A 34 -0.24 -6.64 -0.36
CA VAL A 34 -0.75 -7.34 0.81
C VAL A 34 -2.23 -7.65 0.64
N GLN A 35 -2.67 -8.74 1.23
CA GLN A 35 -4.08 -9.08 1.32
C GLN A 35 -4.71 -8.32 2.49
N GLY A 36 -5.96 -7.91 2.34
CA GLY A 36 -6.72 -7.21 3.36
C GLY A 36 -8.21 -7.36 3.13
N LEU A 37 -8.99 -6.71 3.97
CA LEU A 37 -10.44 -6.78 3.95
C LEU A 37 -11.06 -5.44 3.55
N LEU A 38 -12.24 -5.54 2.93
CA LEU A 38 -13.20 -4.44 2.76
C LEU A 38 -14.48 -4.85 3.47
N THR A 39 -14.95 -4.02 4.38
CA THR A 39 -16.13 -4.30 5.22
C THR A 39 -17.10 -3.14 5.23
N ARG A 40 -18.32 -3.39 5.71
CA ARG A 40 -19.32 -2.33 5.91
C ARG A 40 -19.21 -1.63 7.25
N ASP A 41 -18.58 -2.29 8.22
CA ASP A 41 -18.39 -1.79 9.58
C ASP A 41 -16.95 -2.05 10.05
N PRO A 42 -16.31 -1.11 10.81
CA PRO A 42 -14.98 -1.33 11.34
C PRO A 42 -14.88 -2.56 12.26
N SER A 43 -15.95 -2.92 12.96
CA SER A 43 -15.98 -4.09 13.86
C SER A 43 -15.82 -5.42 13.10
N ASP A 44 -16.25 -5.47 11.84
CA ASP A 44 -16.04 -6.63 10.98
C ASP A 44 -14.55 -6.85 10.68
N LEU A 45 -13.75 -5.78 10.60
CA LEU A 45 -12.29 -5.89 10.46
C LEU A 45 -11.68 -6.58 11.70
N ASP A 46 -12.09 -6.17 12.89
CA ASP A 46 -11.63 -6.75 14.15
C ASP A 46 -12.05 -8.21 14.31
N LEU A 47 -13.21 -8.58 13.79
CA LEU A 47 -13.69 -9.96 13.80
C LEU A 47 -12.92 -10.87 12.84
N ALA A 48 -12.61 -10.39 11.66
CA ALA A 48 -12.06 -11.22 10.59
C ALA A 48 -10.51 -11.23 10.57
N MET A 49 -9.84 -10.15 10.94
CA MET A 49 -8.37 -10.07 10.90
C MET A 49 -7.66 -11.14 11.76
N PRO A 50 -8.13 -11.49 12.98
CA PRO A 50 -7.54 -12.59 13.75
C PRO A 50 -7.60 -13.95 13.04
N ILE A 51 -8.59 -14.16 12.18
CA ILE A 51 -8.76 -15.40 11.41
C ILE A 51 -7.80 -15.39 10.22
N LEU A 52 -7.75 -14.27 9.48
CA LEU A 52 -6.91 -14.13 8.29
C LEU A 52 -5.41 -14.11 8.60
N SER A 53 -5.02 -13.65 9.78
CA SER A 53 -3.62 -13.60 10.20
C SER A 53 -3.12 -14.88 10.88
N LYS A 54 -3.92 -15.96 10.85
CA LYS A 54 -3.47 -17.28 11.33
C LYS A 54 -2.34 -17.82 10.47
N ASN A 55 -1.51 -18.64 11.12
CA ASN A 55 -0.39 -19.27 10.44
C ASN A 55 -0.86 -20.11 9.24
N ASP A 56 -0.23 -19.86 8.10
CA ASP A 56 -0.37 -20.66 6.89
C ASP A 56 1.04 -21.04 6.40
N PRO A 57 1.44 -22.33 6.54
CA PRO A 57 2.77 -22.77 6.16
C PRO A 57 3.02 -22.77 4.65
N VAL A 58 1.99 -22.54 3.84
CA VAL A 58 2.10 -22.51 2.36
C VAL A 58 2.64 -21.18 1.87
N ASP A 59 2.51 -20.10 2.65
CA ASP A 59 3.13 -18.80 2.32
C ASP A 59 4.44 -18.63 3.09
N PRO A 60 5.61 -18.72 2.41
CA PRO A 60 6.91 -18.61 3.06
C PRO A 60 7.21 -17.21 3.60
N PHE A 61 6.44 -16.20 3.19
CA PHE A 61 6.58 -14.82 3.65
C PHE A 61 5.64 -14.46 4.79
N HIS A 62 4.77 -15.41 5.19
CA HIS A 62 3.87 -15.18 6.31
C HIS A 62 4.63 -15.06 7.63
N VAL A 63 4.33 -13.99 8.37
CA VAL A 63 4.91 -13.72 9.70
C VAL A 63 3.86 -14.08 10.75
N PRO A 64 4.01 -15.21 11.48
CA PRO A 64 3.00 -15.75 12.39
C PRO A 64 2.98 -14.98 13.73
N LEU A 65 2.74 -13.69 13.70
CA LEU A 65 2.53 -12.88 14.89
C LEU A 65 1.08 -12.90 15.31
N PRO A 66 0.78 -12.97 16.61
CA PRO A 66 -0.59 -12.84 17.09
C PRO A 66 -1.23 -11.54 16.60
N TYR A 67 -2.51 -11.59 16.31
CA TYR A 67 -3.29 -10.39 16.12
C TYR A 67 -3.59 -9.79 17.48
N ASP A 68 -2.94 -8.68 17.79
CA ASP A 68 -3.17 -7.91 18.99
C ASP A 68 -3.92 -6.62 18.60
N MET A 69 -5.10 -6.45 19.14
CA MET A 69 -5.91 -5.24 18.96
C MET A 69 -5.32 -4.04 19.70
N GLY A 70 -4.28 -4.24 20.51
CA GLY A 70 -3.67 -3.22 21.33
C GLY A 70 -4.60 -2.65 22.38
N SER A 71 -4.14 -1.64 23.09
CA SER A 71 -5.01 -0.85 23.97
C SER A 71 -5.79 0.16 23.11
N ARG A 72 -7.08 -0.09 22.90
CA ARG A 72 -7.98 0.84 22.18
C ARG A 72 -8.06 2.24 22.82
N ASN A 73 -7.58 2.37 24.06
CA ASN A 73 -7.59 3.63 24.82
C ASN A 73 -6.23 4.34 24.83
N SER A 74 -5.20 3.80 24.18
CA SER A 74 -3.92 4.48 24.11
C SER A 74 -4.02 5.72 23.22
N LYS A 75 -3.63 6.86 23.78
CA LYS A 75 -3.49 8.10 22.98
C LYS A 75 -2.20 8.01 22.19
N CYS A 76 -2.27 8.38 20.93
CA CYS A 76 -1.11 8.41 20.06
C CYS A 76 -0.97 9.79 19.41
N LYS A 77 0.22 10.03 18.90
CA LYS A 77 0.53 11.18 18.06
C LYS A 77 0.32 10.77 16.61
N VAL A 78 -0.44 11.57 15.86
CA VAL A 78 -0.83 11.27 14.47
C VAL A 78 -0.23 12.33 13.56
N ALA A 79 0.51 11.89 12.54
CA ALA A 79 1.03 12.75 11.50
C ALA A 79 -0.06 13.02 10.44
N LEU A 80 -0.40 14.29 10.22
CA LEU A 80 -1.31 14.73 9.17
C LEU A 80 -0.52 15.31 8.01
N ALA A 81 -0.52 14.62 6.88
CA ALA A 81 0.03 15.13 5.63
C ALA A 81 -1.08 15.67 4.74
N ARG A 82 -1.10 16.97 4.48
CA ARG A 82 -2.12 17.63 3.65
C ARG A 82 -1.74 17.69 2.20
N GLU A 83 -0.48 17.96 1.94
CA GLU A 83 0.03 18.21 0.60
C GLU A 83 0.74 16.98 0.04
N THR A 84 0.54 16.74 -1.24
CA THR A 84 1.34 15.76 -1.98
C THR A 84 2.20 16.53 -2.98
N PRO A 85 3.53 16.61 -2.78
CA PRO A 85 4.40 17.34 -3.68
C PRO A 85 4.22 16.95 -5.15
N GLY A 86 4.03 17.94 -6.02
CA GLY A 86 3.84 17.72 -7.46
C GLY A 86 2.42 17.36 -7.90
N PHE A 87 1.46 17.34 -6.98
CA PHE A 87 0.04 17.12 -7.29
C PHE A 87 -0.83 18.15 -6.59
N GLU A 88 -1.84 18.65 -7.28
CA GLU A 88 -2.86 19.49 -6.67
C GLU A 88 -3.89 18.59 -5.98
N THR A 89 -4.10 18.81 -4.68
CA THR A 89 -5.09 18.06 -3.91
C THR A 89 -6.47 18.67 -4.08
N HIS A 90 -7.44 17.89 -4.49
CA HIS A 90 -8.81 18.36 -4.68
C HIS A 90 -9.43 18.88 -3.37
N PRO A 91 -10.20 19.98 -3.36
CA PRO A 91 -10.78 20.55 -2.14
C PRO A 91 -11.61 19.59 -1.29
N GLU A 92 -12.32 18.63 -1.90
CA GLU A 92 -13.07 17.63 -1.16
C GLU A 92 -12.16 16.64 -0.39
N ILE A 93 -10.93 16.43 -0.84
CA ILE A 93 -9.94 15.65 -0.10
C ILE A 93 -9.50 16.42 1.15
N TYR A 94 -9.25 17.72 1.04
CA TYR A 94 -8.95 18.56 2.21
C TYR A 94 -10.05 18.50 3.25
N LYS A 95 -11.33 18.60 2.85
CA LYS A 95 -12.46 18.45 3.78
C LYS A 95 -12.46 17.10 4.46
N GLY A 96 -12.19 16.02 3.72
CA GLY A 96 -12.08 14.68 4.28
C GLY A 96 -10.95 14.56 5.30
N LEU A 97 -9.79 15.16 5.02
CA LEU A 97 -8.65 15.19 5.95
C LEU A 97 -8.96 15.97 7.23
N GLU A 98 -9.66 17.11 7.12
CA GLU A 98 -10.08 17.89 8.31
C GLU A 98 -11.06 17.10 9.16
N LEU A 99 -12.10 16.50 8.57
CA LEU A 99 -13.07 15.69 9.30
C LEU A 99 -12.38 14.54 10.05
N ALA A 100 -11.41 13.88 9.41
CA ALA A 100 -10.65 12.82 10.05
C ALA A 100 -9.76 13.33 11.17
N ALA A 101 -9.09 14.47 10.97
CA ALA A 101 -8.23 15.11 11.96
C ALA A 101 -9.03 15.54 13.20
N ASP A 102 -10.20 16.14 13.00
CA ASP A 102 -11.07 16.58 14.09
C ASP A 102 -11.61 15.39 14.87
N ALA A 103 -12.07 14.33 14.21
CA ALA A 103 -12.50 13.11 14.88
C ALA A 103 -11.38 12.47 15.72
N LEU A 104 -10.14 12.51 15.25
CA LEU A 104 -8.99 12.03 16.02
C LEU A 104 -8.68 12.92 17.24
N ARG A 105 -8.76 14.24 17.09
CA ARG A 105 -8.60 15.19 18.20
C ARG A 105 -9.68 15.01 19.25
N ASP A 106 -10.95 14.86 18.83
CA ASP A 106 -12.08 14.60 19.71
C ASP A 106 -11.93 13.27 20.47
N ALA A 107 -11.35 12.27 19.80
CA ALA A 107 -10.96 11.01 20.45
C ALA A 107 -9.75 11.17 21.40
N GLY A 108 -9.12 12.35 21.44
CA GLY A 108 -8.01 12.71 22.33
C GLY A 108 -6.63 12.33 21.83
N HIS A 109 -6.46 12.12 20.55
CA HIS A 109 -5.14 11.95 19.91
C HIS A 109 -4.49 13.32 19.64
N GLU A 110 -3.16 13.38 19.64
CA GLU A 110 -2.41 14.54 19.19
C GLU A 110 -2.26 14.48 17.66
N VAL A 111 -2.84 15.44 16.94
CA VAL A 111 -2.72 15.51 15.47
C VAL A 111 -1.78 16.63 15.08
N VAL A 112 -0.69 16.30 14.43
CA VAL A 112 0.38 17.23 14.02
C VAL A 112 0.52 17.26 12.51
N GLU A 113 0.49 18.44 11.93
CA GLU A 113 0.74 18.63 10.50
C GLU A 113 2.22 18.45 10.18
N VAL A 114 2.51 17.71 9.13
CA VAL A 114 3.86 17.30 8.77
C VAL A 114 4.05 17.15 7.27
N ASP A 115 5.30 17.25 6.82
CA ASP A 115 5.74 16.91 5.48
C ASP A 115 6.45 15.56 5.52
N PRO A 116 5.83 14.45 5.05
CA PRO A 116 6.48 13.15 5.01
C PRO A 116 7.66 13.11 4.04
N PRO A 117 8.71 12.32 4.34
CA PRO A 117 9.89 12.29 3.51
C PRO A 117 9.66 11.58 2.17
N LEU A 118 10.23 12.11 1.11
CA LEU A 118 10.43 11.42 -0.18
C LEU A 118 9.14 10.87 -0.83
N ILE A 119 7.95 11.43 -0.54
CA ILE A 119 6.67 10.90 -1.05
C ILE A 119 6.72 10.72 -2.57
N LEU A 120 6.98 11.78 -3.32
CA LEU A 120 6.94 11.73 -4.78
C LEU A 120 8.01 10.82 -5.34
N GLU A 121 9.24 10.92 -4.83
CA GLU A 121 10.35 10.07 -5.30
C GLU A 121 10.05 8.59 -5.04
N THR A 122 9.58 8.25 -3.86
CA THR A 122 9.25 6.86 -3.49
C THR A 122 8.09 6.31 -4.31
N ALA A 123 7.02 7.11 -4.48
CA ALA A 123 5.86 6.72 -5.27
C ALA A 123 6.24 6.47 -6.73
N MET A 124 6.99 7.37 -7.35
CA MET A 124 7.42 7.24 -8.74
C MET A 124 8.37 6.07 -8.94
N ALA A 125 9.32 5.87 -8.02
CA ALA A 125 10.26 4.75 -8.07
C ALA A 125 9.55 3.40 -7.95
N GLY A 126 8.68 3.25 -6.96
CA GLY A 126 7.91 2.03 -6.72
C GLY A 126 6.97 1.72 -7.88
N TYR A 127 6.27 2.73 -8.38
CA TYR A 127 5.34 2.58 -9.49
C TYR A 127 6.04 2.15 -10.79
N ARG A 128 7.13 2.82 -11.18
CA ARG A 128 7.90 2.47 -12.39
C ARG A 128 8.54 1.10 -12.30
N ALA A 129 8.98 0.69 -11.12
CA ALA A 129 9.52 -0.64 -10.88
C ALA A 129 8.43 -1.72 -11.01
N LEU A 130 7.28 -1.51 -10.36
CA LEU A 130 6.14 -2.43 -10.44
C LEU A 130 5.62 -2.57 -11.88
N MET A 131 5.54 -1.47 -12.63
CA MET A 131 5.12 -1.51 -14.03
C MET A 131 6.14 -2.27 -14.91
N GLY A 132 7.44 -2.20 -14.60
CA GLY A 132 8.45 -3.02 -15.26
C GLY A 132 8.17 -4.52 -15.09
N GLU A 133 7.87 -4.94 -13.87
CA GLU A 133 7.52 -6.33 -13.58
C GLU A 133 6.19 -6.75 -14.22
N VAL A 134 5.17 -5.89 -14.13
CA VAL A 134 3.84 -6.16 -14.72
C VAL A 134 3.91 -6.34 -16.23
N ILE A 135 4.71 -5.54 -16.94
CA ILE A 135 4.87 -5.69 -18.39
C ILE A 135 5.47 -7.05 -18.73
N GLU A 136 6.52 -7.45 -18.03
CA GLU A 136 7.25 -8.68 -18.36
C GLU A 136 6.43 -9.93 -18.01
N LEU A 137 5.77 -9.94 -16.85
CA LEU A 137 5.10 -11.13 -16.35
C LEU A 137 3.62 -11.23 -16.77
N LEU A 138 2.91 -10.11 -16.83
CA LEU A 138 1.46 -10.08 -17.08
C LEU A 138 1.09 -9.41 -18.41
N GLY A 139 2.02 -8.68 -19.02
CA GLY A 139 1.77 -7.92 -20.24
C GLY A 139 1.15 -8.74 -21.38
N PRO A 140 1.67 -9.93 -21.72
CA PRO A 140 1.10 -10.78 -22.77
C PRO A 140 -0.37 -11.15 -22.49
N ASP A 141 -0.71 -11.52 -21.26
CA ASP A 141 -2.07 -11.89 -20.88
C ASP A 141 -3.00 -10.68 -20.83
N ILE A 142 -2.52 -9.55 -20.33
CA ILE A 142 -3.28 -8.30 -20.34
C ILE A 142 -3.61 -7.90 -21.79
N ARG A 143 -2.66 -8.02 -22.72
CA ARG A 143 -2.89 -7.72 -24.13
C ARG A 143 -3.90 -8.66 -24.78
N LYS A 144 -3.87 -9.92 -24.40
CA LYS A 144 -4.71 -10.98 -24.98
C LYS A 144 -6.14 -10.98 -24.42
N PHE A 145 -6.29 -10.79 -23.12
CA PHE A 145 -7.54 -10.99 -22.41
C PHE A 145 -8.15 -9.71 -21.84
N GLY A 146 -7.36 -8.62 -21.75
CA GLY A 146 -7.83 -7.34 -21.23
C GLY A 146 -8.79 -6.64 -22.18
N SER A 147 -9.75 -5.90 -21.61
CA SER A 147 -10.65 -5.04 -22.40
C SER A 147 -9.88 -3.94 -23.13
N SER A 148 -10.55 -3.29 -24.09
CA SER A 148 -10.00 -2.13 -24.80
C SER A 148 -9.62 -0.99 -23.84
N GLU A 149 -10.41 -0.79 -22.78
CA GLU A 149 -10.18 0.24 -21.76
C GLU A 149 -8.92 -0.06 -20.94
N ILE A 150 -8.73 -1.31 -20.50
CA ILE A 150 -7.53 -1.74 -19.79
C ILE A 150 -6.29 -1.56 -20.67
N ASN A 151 -6.36 -2.01 -21.91
CA ASN A 151 -5.24 -1.85 -22.84
C ASN A 151 -4.89 -0.37 -23.08
N ARG A 152 -5.89 0.51 -23.21
CA ARG A 152 -5.69 1.96 -23.35
C ARG A 152 -5.05 2.56 -22.08
N ILE A 153 -5.49 2.18 -20.89
CA ILE A 153 -4.92 2.62 -19.62
C ILE A 153 -3.43 2.24 -19.58
N PHE A 154 -3.09 1.01 -19.93
CA PHE A 154 -1.71 0.58 -19.97
C PHE A 154 -0.86 1.39 -20.98
N ASP A 155 -1.39 1.66 -22.17
CA ASP A 155 -0.69 2.47 -23.16
C ASP A 155 -0.42 3.89 -22.66
N GLU A 156 -1.38 4.54 -22.02
CA GLU A 156 -1.20 5.89 -21.45
C GLU A 156 -0.22 5.88 -20.26
N TYR A 157 -0.25 4.89 -19.43
CA TYR A 157 0.72 4.74 -18.34
C TYR A 157 2.15 4.64 -18.86
N PHE A 158 2.40 3.86 -19.89
CA PHE A 158 3.74 3.69 -20.46
C PHE A 158 4.25 4.91 -21.21
N LYS A 159 3.36 5.76 -21.71
CA LYS A 159 3.75 7.06 -22.25
C LYS A 159 4.24 8.02 -21.15
N GLN A 160 3.55 8.04 -20.01
CA GLN A 160 3.88 8.96 -18.91
C GLN A 160 5.03 8.44 -18.03
N PHE A 161 5.04 7.16 -17.73
CA PHE A 161 5.94 6.56 -16.75
C PHE A 161 6.76 5.46 -17.40
N LYS A 162 7.93 5.80 -17.91
CA LYS A 162 8.83 4.81 -18.47
C LYS A 162 9.21 3.78 -17.39
N PRO A 163 8.87 2.48 -17.55
CA PRO A 163 9.20 1.44 -16.60
C PRO A 163 10.70 1.28 -16.41
N TYR A 164 11.11 0.85 -15.22
CA TYR A 164 12.48 0.37 -15.02
C TYR A 164 12.63 -1.05 -15.53
N THR A 165 13.74 -1.31 -16.24
CA THR A 165 14.07 -2.64 -16.78
C THR A 165 15.54 -2.94 -16.51
N GLY A 166 15.94 -4.20 -16.62
CA GLY A 166 17.33 -4.63 -16.52
C GLY A 166 18.06 -4.08 -15.29
N THR A 167 19.24 -3.49 -15.51
CA THR A 167 20.09 -2.96 -14.43
C THR A 167 19.43 -1.85 -13.61
N ASP A 168 18.62 -1.01 -14.23
CA ASP A 168 17.95 0.07 -13.50
C ASP A 168 16.87 -0.46 -12.56
N LEU A 169 16.18 -1.55 -12.92
CA LEU A 169 15.29 -2.25 -12.02
C LEU A 169 16.05 -2.82 -10.81
N LEU A 170 17.19 -3.44 -11.00
CA LEU A 170 18.02 -3.95 -9.89
C LEU A 170 18.50 -2.84 -8.97
N LYS A 171 18.93 -1.70 -9.51
CA LYS A 171 19.35 -0.54 -8.71
C LYS A 171 18.20 0.02 -7.86
N ILE A 172 16.99 0.14 -8.42
CA ILE A 172 15.86 0.67 -7.67
C ILE A 172 15.36 -0.31 -6.61
N LEU A 173 15.42 -1.61 -6.87
CA LEU A 173 15.15 -2.64 -5.86
C LEU A 173 16.11 -2.52 -4.67
N ALA A 174 17.39 -2.32 -4.92
CA ALA A 174 18.37 -2.08 -3.85
C ALA A 174 18.09 -0.77 -3.08
N LYS A 175 17.66 0.29 -3.80
CA LYS A 175 17.33 1.60 -3.21
C LYS A 175 16.07 1.55 -2.33
N ARG A 176 15.22 0.53 -2.45
CA ARG A 176 14.03 0.34 -1.61
C ARG A 176 14.35 0.38 -0.11
N SER A 177 15.49 -0.17 0.31
CA SER A 177 15.93 -0.14 1.72
C SER A 177 16.20 1.28 2.23
N TYR A 178 16.68 2.17 1.36
CA TYR A 178 16.86 3.59 1.70
C TYR A 178 15.50 4.23 1.98
N TYR A 179 14.53 4.08 1.08
CA TYR A 179 13.18 4.63 1.27
C TYR A 179 12.51 4.10 2.52
N ALA A 180 12.58 2.78 2.74
CA ALA A 180 11.99 2.15 3.92
C ALA A 180 12.61 2.69 5.23
N ARG A 181 13.91 2.95 5.24
CA ARG A 181 14.61 3.50 6.41
C ARG A 181 14.19 4.94 6.71
N GLU A 182 14.11 5.80 5.71
CA GLU A 182 13.65 7.18 5.88
C GLU A 182 12.23 7.25 6.46
N TRP A 183 11.33 6.42 5.95
CA TRP A 183 9.99 6.30 6.48
C TRP A 183 9.94 5.67 7.87
N SER A 184 10.77 4.67 8.15
CA SER A 184 10.86 4.07 9.48
C SER A 184 11.32 5.10 10.52
N ILE A 185 12.36 5.87 10.21
CA ILE A 185 12.84 6.96 11.08
C ILE A 185 11.78 8.03 11.28
N PHE A 186 11.08 8.42 10.21
CA PHE A 186 9.99 9.38 10.30
C PHE A 186 8.88 8.89 11.24
N LEU A 187 8.42 7.66 11.07
CA LEU A 187 7.33 7.07 11.86
C LEU A 187 7.66 6.80 13.34
N THR A 188 8.94 6.88 13.75
CA THR A 188 9.29 6.80 15.19
C THR A 188 8.83 8.01 15.99
N LYS A 189 8.39 9.07 15.35
CA LYS A 189 7.98 10.34 15.96
C LYS A 189 6.46 10.40 16.23
N TYR A 190 5.72 9.46 15.64
CA TYR A 190 4.26 9.50 15.62
C TYR A 190 3.61 8.19 16.00
#